data_37793f1ec9774db2e24dfc60b8afe0a3
#
_entry.id   37793f1ec9774db2e24dfc60b8afe0a3
#
_cell.length_a   1.000
_cell.length_b   1.000
_cell.length_c   1.000
_cell.angle_alpha   90.00
_cell.angle_beta   90.00
_cell.angle_gamma   90.00
#
_symmetry.space_group_name_H-M   'P 1'
#
loop_
_entity.id
_entity.type
_entity.pdbx_description
1 polymer ?
#
loop_
_entity_poly.entity_id
_entity_poly.type
_entity_poly.pdbx_seq_one_letter_code
_entity_poly.pdbx_strand_id
1 'polypeptide(L)'
;PLTQADDRILRAADDLSAVAEWGLPLADRINDWVYQSMTYRYEVTGVRTTAAAALELGAGVCQDYAHVMLALCRACGLPSRYVSGHLLGQGGTHAWVEVILPTNDGSGDAIAHAFDPTHASRGGLGYVTVAVGADYSDVAPTSGTYVSGARGRLTATKRVSLVAVE
;
A
#
# COMPACT_ATOMS: atom_id res chain seq x y z
N PRO A 1 5.53 7.74 -11.82
CA PRO A 1 4.79 7.23 -10.67
C PRO A 1 5.49 6.02 -10.06
N LEU A 2 5.49 5.90 -8.73
CA LEU A 2 6.14 4.79 -8.03
C LEU A 2 5.43 3.44 -8.26
N THR A 3 4.21 3.48 -8.77
CA THR A 3 3.34 2.32 -9.00
C THR A 3 3.10 2.02 -10.50
N GLN A 4 4.02 2.41 -11.36
CA GLN A 4 3.95 2.07 -12.77
C GLN A 4 4.26 0.57 -12.95
N ALA A 5 3.40 -0.14 -13.70
CA ALA A 5 3.61 -1.54 -14.02
C ALA A 5 4.68 -1.70 -15.11
N ASP A 6 5.53 -2.70 -14.95
CA ASP A 6 6.42 -3.26 -15.97
C ASP A 6 5.84 -4.56 -16.54
N ASP A 7 6.53 -5.19 -17.47
CA ASP A 7 6.09 -6.43 -18.11
C ASP A 7 5.91 -7.59 -17.11
N ARG A 8 6.62 -7.61 -15.99
CA ARG A 8 6.49 -8.63 -14.94
C ARG A 8 5.18 -8.44 -14.19
N ILE A 9 4.88 -7.21 -13.78
CA ILE A 9 3.63 -6.85 -13.10
C ILE A 9 2.45 -7.09 -14.03
N LEU A 10 2.55 -6.74 -15.31
CA LEU A 10 1.48 -6.97 -16.28
C LEU A 10 1.19 -8.46 -16.48
N ARG A 11 2.22 -9.31 -16.63
CA ARG A 11 2.03 -10.77 -16.69
C ARG A 11 1.38 -11.33 -15.43
N ALA A 12 1.83 -10.91 -14.26
CA ALA A 12 1.22 -11.34 -13.00
C ALA A 12 -0.24 -10.89 -12.89
N ALA A 13 -0.58 -9.70 -13.36
CA ALA A 13 -1.95 -9.20 -13.38
C ALA A 13 -2.84 -10.02 -14.33
N ASP A 14 -2.34 -10.40 -15.50
CA ASP A 14 -3.06 -11.27 -16.45
C ASP A 14 -3.33 -12.65 -15.82
N ASP A 15 -2.31 -13.28 -15.22
CA ASP A 15 -2.43 -14.58 -14.57
C ASP A 15 -3.44 -14.55 -13.40
N LEU A 16 -3.41 -13.50 -12.58
CA LEU A 16 -4.32 -13.33 -11.45
C LEU A 16 -5.78 -13.09 -11.91
N SER A 17 -5.96 -12.27 -12.95
CA SER A 17 -7.28 -11.98 -13.52
C SER A 17 -7.91 -13.18 -14.22
N ALA A 18 -7.10 -14.09 -14.75
CA ALA A 18 -7.59 -15.30 -15.42
C ALA A 18 -8.26 -16.30 -14.46
N VAL A 19 -7.98 -16.21 -13.15
CA VAL A 19 -8.40 -17.23 -12.16
C VAL A 19 -9.25 -16.65 -11.01
N ALA A 20 -9.57 -15.37 -11.04
CA ALA A 20 -10.40 -14.73 -10.02
C ALA A 20 -11.40 -13.75 -10.65
N GLU A 21 -12.62 -13.71 -10.11
CA GLU A 21 -13.63 -12.74 -10.51
C GLU A 21 -13.19 -11.31 -10.10
N TRP A 22 -13.50 -10.35 -10.98
CA TRP A 22 -13.25 -8.94 -10.71
C TRP A 22 -13.96 -8.48 -9.44
N GLY A 23 -13.32 -7.63 -8.66
CA GLY A 23 -13.83 -7.11 -7.39
C GLY A 23 -13.07 -7.66 -6.19
N LEU A 24 -13.78 -7.97 -5.10
CA LEU A 24 -13.16 -8.46 -3.86
C LEU A 24 -12.36 -9.75 -4.04
N PRO A 25 -12.85 -10.78 -4.79
CA PRO A 25 -12.08 -12.01 -4.98
C PRO A 25 -10.71 -11.77 -5.64
N LEU A 26 -10.67 -10.89 -6.65
CA LEU A 26 -9.41 -10.53 -7.29
C LEU A 26 -8.50 -9.71 -6.38
N ALA A 27 -9.05 -8.77 -5.62
CA ALA A 27 -8.29 -7.97 -4.66
C ALA A 27 -7.65 -8.82 -3.54
N ASP A 28 -8.41 -9.78 -2.99
CA ASP A 28 -7.87 -10.75 -2.02
C ASP A 28 -6.71 -11.55 -2.62
N ARG A 29 -6.90 -12.05 -3.84
CA ARG A 29 -5.89 -12.85 -4.52
C ARG A 29 -4.62 -12.05 -4.82
N ILE A 30 -4.75 -10.79 -5.23
CA ILE A 30 -3.61 -9.89 -5.41
C ILE A 30 -2.90 -9.67 -4.07
N ASN A 31 -3.64 -9.42 -2.98
CA ASN A 31 -3.09 -9.23 -1.65
C ASN A 31 -2.24 -10.43 -1.20
N ASP A 32 -2.78 -11.63 -1.32
CA ASP A 32 -2.09 -12.88 -0.97
C ASP A 32 -0.87 -13.13 -1.86
N TRP A 33 -1.00 -12.87 -3.15
CA TRP A 33 0.10 -13.04 -4.11
C TRP A 33 1.27 -12.10 -3.80
N VAL A 34 1.01 -10.83 -3.47
CA VAL A 34 2.05 -9.87 -3.10
C VAL A 34 2.75 -10.31 -1.82
N TYR A 35 2.00 -10.74 -0.81
CA TYR A 35 2.56 -11.27 0.43
C TYR A 35 3.52 -12.45 0.18
N GLN A 36 3.12 -13.39 -0.69
CA GLN A 36 3.92 -14.58 -1.02
C GLN A 36 5.13 -14.28 -1.91
N SER A 37 5.06 -13.21 -2.71
CA SER A 37 6.10 -12.85 -3.69
C SER A 37 7.25 -12.02 -3.08
N MET A 38 7.09 -11.53 -1.86
CA MET A 38 8.05 -10.62 -1.23
C MET A 38 8.44 -11.09 0.17
N THR A 39 9.66 -10.71 0.57
CA THR A 39 10.16 -10.91 1.94
C THR A 39 10.29 -9.56 2.64
N TYR A 40 9.75 -9.43 3.85
CA TYR A 40 9.86 -8.18 4.62
C TYR A 40 11.29 -7.95 5.09
N ARG A 41 11.92 -6.88 4.61
CA ARG A 41 13.30 -6.53 4.95
C ARG A 41 13.48 -5.03 5.03
N TYR A 42 14.09 -4.57 6.12
CA TYR A 42 14.51 -3.18 6.28
C TYR A 42 15.77 -2.87 5.47
N GLU A 43 15.97 -1.59 5.14
CA GLU A 43 17.20 -1.03 4.56
C GLU A 43 17.60 -1.59 3.18
N VAL A 44 16.71 -2.30 2.48
CA VAL A 44 16.97 -2.81 1.14
C VAL A 44 16.33 -1.95 0.04
N THR A 45 15.37 -1.10 0.41
CA THR A 45 14.64 -0.19 -0.46
C THR A 45 14.62 1.22 0.14
N GLY A 46 14.15 2.19 -0.63
CA GLY A 46 14.02 3.57 -0.19
C GLY A 46 12.71 4.20 -0.65
N VAL A 47 12.44 5.42 -0.22
CA VAL A 47 11.19 6.15 -0.49
C VAL A 47 10.90 6.39 -1.99
N ARG A 48 11.87 6.18 -2.87
CA ARG A 48 11.73 6.29 -4.31
C ARG A 48 11.75 4.94 -5.04
N THR A 49 11.79 3.84 -4.31
CA THR A 49 11.74 2.50 -4.91
C THR A 49 10.39 2.32 -5.59
N THR A 50 10.43 1.93 -6.86
CA THR A 50 9.22 1.66 -7.65
C THR A 50 8.68 0.26 -7.35
N ALA A 51 7.40 0.03 -7.62
CA ALA A 51 6.77 -1.29 -7.52
C ALA A 51 7.55 -2.36 -8.31
N ALA A 52 7.97 -2.03 -9.54
CA ALA A 52 8.75 -2.94 -10.39
C ALA A 52 10.10 -3.31 -9.75
N ALA A 53 10.83 -2.32 -9.21
CA ALA A 53 12.12 -2.56 -8.58
C ALA A 53 12.00 -3.36 -7.28
N ALA A 54 10.97 -3.09 -6.46
CA ALA A 54 10.69 -3.84 -5.24
C ALA A 54 10.33 -5.31 -5.54
N LEU A 55 9.49 -5.54 -6.54
CA LEU A 55 9.11 -6.89 -6.97
C LEU A 55 10.29 -7.65 -7.59
N GLU A 56 11.16 -6.97 -8.35
CA GLU A 56 12.38 -7.56 -8.88
C GLU A 56 13.33 -8.01 -7.77
N LEU A 57 13.48 -7.18 -6.74
CA LEU A 57 14.28 -7.50 -5.55
C LEU A 57 13.65 -8.63 -4.71
N GLY A 58 12.32 -8.80 -4.78
CA GLY A 58 11.56 -9.74 -3.96
C GLY A 58 11.60 -9.40 -2.47
N ALA A 59 11.88 -8.15 -2.12
CA ALA A 59 12.01 -7.73 -0.72
C ALA A 59 11.76 -6.22 -0.56
N GLY A 60 11.27 -5.83 0.63
CA GLY A 60 11.02 -4.43 0.95
C GLY A 60 10.25 -4.26 2.26
N VAL A 61 9.74 -3.06 2.50
CA VAL A 61 8.92 -2.72 3.65
C VAL A 61 7.45 -2.49 3.24
N CYS A 62 6.57 -2.16 4.18
CA CYS A 62 5.13 -1.99 3.92
C CYS A 62 4.82 -1.04 2.75
N GLN A 63 5.61 0.01 2.54
CA GLN A 63 5.51 0.90 1.39
C GLN A 63 5.66 0.13 0.06
N ASP A 64 6.65 -0.74 -0.03
CA ASP A 64 6.96 -1.49 -1.25
C ASP A 64 5.87 -2.51 -1.56
N TYR A 65 5.39 -3.23 -0.56
CA TYR A 65 4.24 -4.14 -0.68
C TYR A 65 3.00 -3.41 -1.18
N ALA A 66 2.69 -2.24 -0.59
CA ALA A 66 1.56 -1.42 -1.03
C ALA A 66 1.73 -0.93 -2.48
N HIS A 67 2.94 -0.52 -2.88
CA HIS A 67 3.21 -0.11 -4.27
C HIS A 67 3.03 -1.25 -5.27
N VAL A 68 3.52 -2.46 -4.95
CA VAL A 68 3.34 -3.64 -5.82
C VAL A 68 1.86 -4.00 -5.94
N MET A 69 1.11 -4.03 -4.83
CA MET A 69 -0.33 -4.28 -4.85
C MET A 69 -1.09 -3.23 -5.67
N LEU A 70 -0.77 -1.94 -5.52
CA LEU A 70 -1.39 -0.87 -6.30
C LEU A 70 -1.12 -1.02 -7.80
N ALA A 71 0.10 -1.37 -8.19
CA ALA A 71 0.45 -1.57 -9.59
C ALA A 71 -0.36 -2.72 -10.19
N LEU A 72 -0.51 -3.84 -9.49
CA LEU A 72 -1.34 -4.98 -9.88
C LEU A 72 -2.82 -4.62 -9.95
N CYS A 73 -3.37 -3.99 -8.90
CA CYS A 73 -4.78 -3.57 -8.89
C CYS A 73 -5.12 -2.70 -10.10
N ARG A 74 -4.26 -1.72 -10.41
CA ARG A 74 -4.45 -0.82 -11.55
C ARG A 74 -4.33 -1.54 -12.89
N ALA A 75 -3.38 -2.47 -13.01
CA ALA A 75 -3.25 -3.30 -14.20
C ALA A 75 -4.50 -4.18 -14.44
N CYS A 76 -5.11 -4.66 -13.35
CA CYS A 76 -6.37 -5.42 -13.38
C CYS A 76 -7.64 -4.54 -13.47
N GLY A 77 -7.52 -3.21 -13.61
CA GLY A 77 -8.67 -2.30 -13.65
C GLY A 77 -9.41 -2.15 -12.32
N LEU A 78 -8.79 -2.49 -11.18
CA LEU A 78 -9.34 -2.25 -9.84
C LEU A 78 -8.97 -0.83 -9.38
N PRO A 79 -9.96 0.07 -9.19
CA PRO A 79 -9.72 1.39 -8.62
C PRO A 79 -9.11 1.25 -7.22
N SER A 80 -7.95 1.89 -7.01
CA SER A 80 -7.22 1.71 -5.75
C SER A 80 -6.39 2.92 -5.39
N ARG A 81 -6.17 3.11 -4.07
CA ARG A 81 -5.37 4.20 -3.52
C ARG A 81 -4.41 3.72 -2.44
N TYR A 82 -3.30 4.42 -2.32
CA TYR A 82 -2.33 4.24 -1.25
C TYR A 82 -2.85 4.86 0.04
N VAL A 83 -2.63 4.18 1.16
CA VAL A 83 -2.95 4.70 2.48
C VAL A 83 -1.69 4.71 3.34
N SER A 84 -1.43 5.85 3.97
CA SER A 84 -0.44 6.02 5.03
C SER A 84 -1.16 6.20 6.36
N GLY A 85 -0.72 5.50 7.38
CA GLY A 85 -1.35 5.58 8.69
C GLY A 85 -0.57 4.85 9.78
N HIS A 86 -1.30 4.34 10.75
CA HIS A 86 -0.75 3.57 11.87
C HIS A 86 -1.51 2.26 12.04
N LEU A 87 -0.77 1.20 12.33
CA LEU A 87 -1.33 -0.07 12.81
C LEU A 87 -1.12 -0.14 14.32
N LEU A 88 -2.20 -0.30 15.08
CA LEU A 88 -2.14 -0.41 16.54
C LEU A 88 -1.24 -1.59 16.95
N GLY A 89 -0.36 -1.35 17.91
CA GLY A 89 0.63 -2.33 18.36
C GLY A 89 1.94 -2.32 17.58
N GLN A 90 2.03 -1.58 16.46
CA GLN A 90 3.27 -1.37 15.72
C GLN A 90 3.82 0.05 15.95
N GLY A 91 5.10 0.16 16.26
CA GLY A 91 5.76 1.41 16.64
C GLY A 91 6.23 2.24 15.45
N GLY A 92 5.38 2.56 14.47
CA GLY A 92 5.81 3.36 13.32
C GLY A 92 4.65 3.78 12.42
N THR A 93 4.97 4.37 11.27
CA THR A 93 4.01 4.52 10.19
C THR A 93 3.84 3.18 9.47
N HIS A 94 2.64 2.89 9.04
CA HIS A 94 2.31 1.73 8.25
C HIS A 94 1.65 2.13 6.94
N ALA A 95 1.76 1.30 5.93
CA ALA A 95 1.19 1.52 4.62
C ALA A 95 0.34 0.32 4.18
N TRP A 96 -0.79 0.63 3.55
CA TRP A 96 -1.68 -0.38 2.97
C TRP A 96 -2.40 0.16 1.74
N VAL A 97 -3.29 -0.62 1.17
CA VAL A 97 -4.04 -0.28 -0.03
C VAL A 97 -5.53 -0.27 0.27
N GLU A 98 -6.26 0.68 -0.26
CA GLU A 98 -7.71 0.61 -0.35
C GLU A 98 -8.13 0.38 -1.80
N VAL A 99 -8.93 -0.66 -2.02
CA VAL A 99 -9.60 -0.96 -3.29
C VAL A 99 -11.02 -0.43 -3.19
N ILE A 100 -11.43 0.38 -4.18
CA ILE A 100 -12.69 1.11 -4.17
C ILE A 100 -13.66 0.40 -5.12
N LEU A 101 -14.69 -0.22 -4.57
CA LEU A 101 -15.65 -1.02 -5.34
C LEU A 101 -17.07 -0.45 -5.21
N PRO A 102 -17.86 -0.49 -6.28
CA PRO A 102 -19.25 -0.04 -6.24
C PRO A 102 -20.07 -0.91 -5.27
N THR A 103 -21.04 -0.28 -4.62
CA THR A 103 -22.08 -1.01 -3.88
C THR A 103 -23.06 -1.68 -4.84
N ASN A 104 -23.58 -2.86 -4.46
CA ASN A 104 -24.54 -3.60 -5.29
C ASN A 104 -26.00 -3.21 -4.99
N ASP A 105 -26.24 -2.09 -4.31
CA ASP A 105 -27.57 -1.63 -3.87
C ASP A 105 -28.23 -0.63 -4.83
N GLY A 106 -27.56 -0.31 -5.94
CA GLY A 106 -28.06 0.63 -6.93
C GLY A 106 -27.96 2.12 -6.52
N SER A 107 -27.35 2.44 -5.40
CA SER A 107 -27.16 3.84 -4.94
C SER A 107 -26.19 4.64 -5.81
N GLY A 108 -25.30 3.96 -6.51
CA GLY A 108 -24.17 4.57 -7.21
C GLY A 108 -22.97 4.89 -6.28
N ASP A 109 -23.06 4.47 -5.02
CA ASP A 109 -22.00 4.61 -4.04
C ASP A 109 -20.87 3.59 -4.24
N ALA A 110 -19.74 3.84 -3.61
CA ALA A 110 -18.59 2.93 -3.60
C ALA A 110 -18.02 2.79 -2.18
N ILE A 111 -17.51 1.60 -1.88
CA ILE A 111 -16.89 1.28 -0.60
C ILE A 111 -15.39 1.09 -0.80
N ALA A 112 -14.59 1.72 0.06
CA ALA A 112 -13.17 1.49 0.13
C ALA A 112 -12.88 0.29 1.06
N HIS A 113 -12.31 -0.76 0.49
CA HIS A 113 -11.93 -1.98 1.20
C HIS A 113 -10.42 -1.97 1.45
N ALA A 114 -10.02 -1.97 2.72
CA ALA A 114 -8.61 -1.93 3.10
C ALA A 114 -7.95 -3.32 3.01
N PHE A 115 -6.79 -3.40 2.37
CA PHE A 115 -5.96 -4.59 2.19
C PHE A 115 -4.54 -4.29 2.64
N ASP A 116 -4.00 -5.14 3.49
CA ASP A 116 -2.61 -5.06 3.94
C ASP A 116 -1.77 -6.20 3.35
N PRO A 117 -1.08 -5.96 2.25
CA PRO A 117 -0.25 -6.96 1.61
C PRO A 117 1.00 -7.35 2.42
N THR A 118 1.36 -6.58 3.45
CA THR A 118 2.47 -6.91 4.35
C THR A 118 2.11 -8.06 5.30
N HIS A 119 0.82 -8.20 5.62
CA HIS A 119 0.30 -9.19 6.56
C HIS A 119 -0.67 -10.20 5.94
N ALA A 120 -0.88 -10.18 4.62
CA ALA A 120 -1.90 -10.96 3.92
C ALA A 120 -3.28 -10.83 4.58
N SER A 121 -3.67 -9.63 4.97
CA SER A 121 -4.91 -9.39 5.72
C SER A 121 -5.72 -8.24 5.16
N ARG A 122 -6.99 -8.18 5.55
CA ARG A 122 -7.82 -7.00 5.35
C ARG A 122 -7.67 -6.05 6.53
N GLY A 123 -7.72 -4.75 6.27
CA GLY A 123 -7.72 -3.73 7.32
C GLY A 123 -8.95 -3.85 8.22
N GLY A 124 -8.76 -3.53 9.49
CA GLY A 124 -9.81 -3.56 10.52
C GLY A 124 -9.65 -2.40 11.51
N LEU A 125 -10.29 -2.49 12.66
CA LEU A 125 -10.31 -1.43 13.66
C LEU A 125 -8.94 -1.00 14.20
N GLY A 126 -7.92 -1.81 13.98
CA GLY A 126 -6.54 -1.47 14.35
C GLY A 126 -5.82 -0.54 13.38
N TYR A 127 -6.41 -0.23 12.21
CA TYR A 127 -5.81 0.60 11.18
C TYR A 127 -6.32 2.03 11.27
N VAL A 128 -5.44 2.97 11.56
CA VAL A 128 -5.76 4.40 11.70
C VAL A 128 -5.20 5.14 10.48
N THR A 129 -6.08 5.54 9.56
CA THR A 129 -5.71 6.30 8.36
C THR A 129 -5.28 7.72 8.73
N VAL A 130 -4.16 8.17 8.18
CA VAL A 130 -3.65 9.54 8.31
C VAL A 130 -3.78 10.29 6.98
N ALA A 131 -3.40 9.66 5.88
CA ALA A 131 -3.47 10.26 4.54
C ALA A 131 -3.68 9.19 3.46
N VAL A 132 -4.29 9.60 2.35
CA VAL A 132 -4.50 8.79 1.16
C VAL A 132 -3.98 9.51 -0.09
N GLY A 133 -3.47 8.74 -1.06
CA GLY A 133 -2.93 9.29 -2.29
C GLY A 133 -2.77 8.23 -3.39
N ALA A 134 -2.23 8.62 -4.54
CA ALA A 134 -1.97 7.69 -5.62
C ALA A 134 -0.78 6.77 -5.32
N ASP A 135 0.24 7.28 -4.63
CA ASP A 135 1.39 6.53 -4.13
C ASP A 135 2.02 7.26 -2.92
N TYR A 136 3.15 6.77 -2.42
CA TYR A 136 3.84 7.37 -1.28
C TYR A 136 4.20 8.84 -1.48
N SER A 137 4.49 9.28 -2.70
CA SER A 137 4.89 10.68 -2.94
C SER A 137 3.80 11.69 -2.60
N ASP A 138 2.53 11.30 -2.66
CA ASP A 138 1.39 12.17 -2.31
C ASP A 138 1.17 12.28 -0.80
N VAL A 139 1.64 11.28 -0.04
CA VAL A 139 1.32 11.14 1.40
C VAL A 139 2.57 11.10 2.28
N ALA A 140 3.71 11.49 1.75
CA ALA A 140 4.96 11.50 2.51
C ALA A 140 4.78 12.32 3.81
N PRO A 141 5.00 11.73 4.99
CA PRO A 141 4.68 12.36 6.27
C PRO A 141 5.52 13.59 6.56
N THR A 142 6.63 13.72 5.86
CA THR A 142 7.52 14.89 5.91
C THR A 142 8.07 15.14 4.52
N SER A 143 7.78 16.30 3.97
CA SER A 143 8.40 16.77 2.73
C SER A 143 8.82 18.23 2.91
N GLY A 144 9.91 18.62 2.30
CA GLY A 144 10.37 19.99 2.33
C GLY A 144 11.75 20.13 1.70
N THR A 145 12.06 21.34 1.29
CA THR A 145 13.38 21.72 0.79
C THR A 145 13.94 22.83 1.68
N TYR A 146 15.19 22.76 1.98
CA TYR A 146 15.91 23.85 2.63
C TYR A 146 17.19 24.18 1.87
N VAL A 147 17.57 25.43 1.89
CA VAL A 147 18.84 25.90 1.31
C VAL A 147 19.80 26.16 2.46
N SER A 148 20.83 25.34 2.59
CA SER A 148 21.87 25.49 3.62
C SER A 148 23.16 24.80 3.19
N GLY A 149 24.30 25.32 3.62
CA GLY A 149 25.59 24.66 3.51
C GLY A 149 25.81 23.52 4.52
N ALA A 150 24.88 23.29 5.45
CA ALA A 150 24.95 22.26 6.47
C ALA A 150 24.05 21.05 6.15
N ARG A 151 24.43 19.87 6.64
CA ARG A 151 23.56 18.68 6.57
C ARG A 151 22.49 18.79 7.65
N GLY A 152 21.22 18.69 7.24
CA GLY A 152 20.09 18.59 8.16
C GLY A 152 19.84 17.15 8.62
N ARG A 153 19.41 17.00 9.87
CA ARG A 153 18.90 15.73 10.41
C ARG A 153 17.51 15.98 11.00
N LEU A 154 16.51 15.22 10.52
CA LEU A 154 15.19 15.22 11.10
C LEU A 154 15.07 14.04 12.07
N THR A 155 14.58 14.31 13.28
CA THR A 155 14.23 13.27 14.26
C THR A 155 12.78 13.50 14.67
N ALA A 156 11.95 12.47 14.55
CA ALA A 156 10.56 12.53 14.96
C ALA A 156 10.22 11.30 15.80
N THR A 157 9.41 11.50 16.85
CA THR A 157 8.87 10.42 17.67
C THR A 157 7.36 10.44 17.56
N LYS A 158 6.77 9.28 17.33
CA LYS A 158 5.32 9.11 17.24
C LYS A 158 4.85 8.08 18.26
N ARG A 159 3.69 8.31 18.83
CA ARG A 159 3.03 7.36 19.73
C ARG A 159 1.55 7.31 19.39
N VAL A 160 1.04 6.11 19.15
CA VAL A 160 -0.38 5.84 18.96
C VAL A 160 -0.82 4.86 20.05
N SER A 161 -1.86 5.19 20.79
CA SER A 161 -2.40 4.33 21.86
C SER A 161 -3.91 4.44 21.91
N LEU A 162 -4.57 3.34 22.23
CA LEU A 162 -5.99 3.34 22.56
C LEU A 162 -6.15 3.93 23.96
N VAL A 163 -6.93 5.00 24.12
CA VAL A 163 -7.08 5.69 25.42
C VAL A 163 -8.33 5.26 26.16
N ALA A 164 -9.45 5.05 25.49
CA ALA A 164 -10.68 4.44 26.01
C ALA A 164 -11.64 4.17 24.84
N VAL A 165 -12.53 3.20 25.02
CA VAL A 165 -13.74 3.04 24.21
C VAL A 165 -14.89 3.04 25.22
N GLU A 166 -15.65 4.14 25.29
CA GLU A 166 -16.90 4.23 26.06
C GLU A 166 -18.07 3.70 25.23
#